data_70274da7435c3f2c9459a2121d44a796
#
_entry.id   70274da7435c3f2c9459a2121d44a796
#
_cell.length_a   1.000
_cell.length_b   1.000
_cell.length_c   1.000
_cell.angle_alpha   90.00
_cell.angle_beta   90.00
_cell.angle_gamma   90.00
#
_symmetry.space_group_name_H-M   'P 1'
#
loop_
_entity.id
_entity.type
_entity.pdbx_description
1 polymer ?
#
loop_
_entity_poly.entity_id
_entity_poly.type
_entity_poly.pdbx_seq_one_letter_code
_entity_poly.pdbx_strand_id
1 'polypeptide(L)' 'MHTNEGGSYDIRLKGHLNARWADWFDGLTLTQESDGTTLLSGPIVDQAALHGLLGKVRDLGLPLIAVRRRKEQ' A
#
# COMPACT_ATOMS: atom_id res chain seq x y z
N MET A 1 -15.58 -6.98 21.19
CA MET A 1 -15.21 -6.50 20.45
C MET A 1 -13.98 -6.70 20.02
N HIS A 2 -13.60 -6.60 19.09
CA HIS A 2 -12.34 -6.70 18.78
C HIS A 2 -11.97 -5.48 18.14
N THR A 3 -10.78 -5.22 18.13
CA THR A 3 -10.32 -4.01 17.65
C THR A 3 -9.40 -4.14 16.51
N ASN A 4 -9.27 -5.31 15.96
CA ASN A 4 -8.35 -5.51 14.89
C ASN A 4 -8.88 -4.91 13.63
N GLU A 5 -8.23 -3.91 13.13
CA GLU A 5 -8.59 -3.25 11.91
C GLU A 5 -7.75 -3.72 10.76
N GLY A 6 -7.02 -4.79 10.95
CA GLY A 6 -6.14 -5.28 9.92
C GLY A 6 -6.88 -5.90 8.77
N GLY A 7 -6.17 -6.13 7.72
CA GLY A 7 -6.73 -6.76 6.53
C GLY A 7 -5.77 -6.62 5.40
N SER A 8 -6.17 -7.07 4.24
CA SER A 8 -5.37 -6.91 3.03
C SER A 8 -5.82 -5.65 2.32
N TYR A 9 -4.86 -4.88 1.88
CA TYR A 9 -5.13 -3.61 1.24
C TYR A 9 -4.46 -3.53 -0.10
N ASP A 10 -5.06 -2.77 -1.00
CA ASP A 10 -4.45 -2.40 -2.27
C ASP A 10 -4.31 -0.90 -2.28
N ILE A 11 -3.10 -0.43 -2.53
CA ILE A 11 -2.82 1.00 -2.57
C ILE A 11 -2.24 1.31 -3.93
N ARG A 12 -2.91 2.17 -4.67
CA ARG A 12 -2.50 2.49 -6.02
C ARG A 12 -1.89 3.89 -6.07
N LEU A 13 -0.72 3.97 -6.67
CA LEU A 13 0.01 5.22 -6.79
C LEU A 13 0.22 5.56 -8.25
N LYS A 14 0.23 6.83 -8.56
CA LYS A 14 0.51 7.26 -9.92
C LYS A 14 2.01 7.22 -10.13
N GLY A 15 2.45 6.66 -11.25
CA GLY A 15 3.87 6.56 -11.56
C GLY A 15 4.41 5.21 -11.20
N HIS A 16 5.63 4.94 -11.64
CA HIS A 16 6.28 3.67 -11.37
C HIS A 16 7.29 3.83 -10.26
N LEU A 17 7.20 2.95 -9.28
CA LEU A 17 8.13 2.92 -8.19
C LEU A 17 9.12 1.81 -8.47
N ASN A 18 10.39 2.10 -8.34
CA ASN A 18 11.42 1.10 -8.59
C ASN A 18 11.24 -0.06 -7.63
N ALA A 19 11.41 -1.28 -8.14
CA ALA A 19 11.17 -2.48 -7.34
C ALA A 19 12.03 -2.54 -6.08
N ARG A 20 13.17 -1.86 -6.06
CA ARG A 20 14.01 -1.87 -4.87
C ARG A 20 13.31 -1.24 -3.68
N TRP A 21 12.26 -0.45 -3.90
CA TRP A 21 11.52 0.16 -2.80
C TRP A 21 10.63 -0.83 -2.08
N ALA A 22 10.49 -2.05 -2.63
CA ALA A 22 9.65 -3.04 -1.98
C ALA A 22 10.07 -3.31 -0.55
N ASP A 23 11.37 -3.26 -0.27
CA ASP A 23 11.84 -3.51 1.08
C ASP A 23 11.40 -2.44 2.06
N TRP A 24 11.16 -1.25 1.57
CA TRP A 24 10.72 -0.15 2.41
C TRP A 24 9.26 -0.33 2.83
N PHE A 25 8.52 -1.12 2.06
CA PHE A 25 7.12 -1.38 2.36
C PHE A 25 7.00 -2.81 2.84
N ASP A 26 7.49 -3.05 4.05
CA ASP A 26 7.52 -4.38 4.62
C ASP A 26 6.24 -5.15 4.45
N GLY A 27 6.35 -6.33 3.96
CA GLY A 27 5.20 -7.22 3.86
C GLY A 27 4.29 -6.95 2.69
N LEU A 28 4.58 -5.95 1.88
CA LEU A 28 3.73 -5.64 0.75
C LEU A 28 4.38 -6.06 -0.55
N THR A 29 3.55 -6.38 -1.51
CA THR A 29 4.00 -6.70 -2.85
C THR A 29 3.88 -5.46 -3.71
N LEU A 30 4.95 -5.13 -4.41
CA LEU A 30 4.97 -3.97 -5.27
C LEU A 30 4.86 -4.44 -6.71
N THR A 31 3.87 -3.99 -7.43
CA THR A 31 3.64 -4.37 -8.82
C THR A 31 3.57 -3.12 -9.67
N GLN A 32 4.36 -3.09 -10.73
CA GLN A 32 4.28 -1.98 -11.66
C GLN A 32 3.28 -2.34 -12.74
N GLU A 33 2.27 -1.51 -12.90
CA GLU A 33 1.20 -1.79 -13.84
C GLU A 33 1.50 -1.16 -15.19
N SER A 34 0.93 -1.74 -16.23
CA SER A 34 1.20 -1.24 -17.57
C SER A 34 0.59 0.12 -17.84
N ASP A 35 -0.33 0.56 -17.01
CA ASP A 35 -0.95 1.87 -17.19
C ASP A 35 -0.18 3.01 -16.54
N GLY A 36 1.02 2.75 -16.08
CA GLY A 36 1.84 3.79 -15.48
C GLY A 36 1.65 3.96 -13.99
N THR A 37 0.96 3.03 -13.35
CA THR A 37 0.74 3.10 -11.91
C THR A 37 1.53 2.01 -11.20
N THR A 38 1.61 2.14 -9.89
CA THR A 38 2.21 1.12 -9.05
C THR A 38 1.17 0.65 -8.05
N LEU A 39 1.08 -0.63 -7.86
CA LEU A 39 0.16 -1.21 -6.90
C LEU A 39 0.94 -1.80 -5.74
N LEU A 40 0.63 -1.37 -4.53
CA LEU A 40 1.17 -1.98 -3.32
C LEU A 40 0.05 -2.80 -2.71
N SER A 41 0.32 -4.05 -2.42
CA SER A 41 -0.74 -4.95 -2.00
C SER A 41 -0.22 -5.88 -0.93
N GLY A 42 -1.02 -6.13 0.07
CA GLY A 42 -0.64 -7.06 1.12
C GLY A 42 -1.33 -6.77 2.43
N PRO A 43 -0.93 -7.51 3.46
CA PRO A 43 -1.58 -7.38 4.77
C PRO A 43 -1.10 -6.16 5.52
N ILE A 44 -2.02 -5.51 6.21
CA ILE A 44 -1.72 -4.39 7.08
C ILE A 44 -2.37 -4.69 8.41
N VAL A 45 -1.57 -4.70 9.46
CA VAL A 45 -2.02 -5.26 10.73
C VAL A 45 -3.06 -4.41 11.44
N ASP A 46 -2.99 -3.09 11.31
CA ASP A 46 -3.97 -2.24 11.97
C ASP A 46 -3.96 -0.85 11.32
N GLN A 47 -4.79 0.04 11.83
CA GLN A 47 -4.90 1.38 11.28
C GLN A 47 -3.63 2.19 11.44
N ALA A 48 -2.92 1.99 12.53
CA ALA A 48 -1.68 2.73 12.73
C ALA A 48 -0.67 2.35 11.65
N ALA A 49 -0.61 1.06 11.31
CA ALA A 49 0.29 0.61 10.27
C ALA A 49 -0.11 1.19 8.91
N LEU A 50 -1.41 1.29 8.66
CA LEU A 50 -1.89 1.87 7.42
C LEU A 50 -1.49 3.34 7.33
N HIS A 51 -1.68 4.08 8.39
CA HIS A 51 -1.32 5.49 8.39
C HIS A 51 0.19 5.68 8.24
N GLY A 52 0.98 4.81 8.85
CA GLY A 52 2.42 4.86 8.67
C GLY A 52 2.82 4.61 7.24
N LEU A 53 2.17 3.66 6.60
CA LEU A 53 2.43 3.36 5.21
C LEU A 53 2.07 4.54 4.31
N LEU A 54 0.92 5.15 4.56
CA LEU A 54 0.52 6.29 3.76
C LEU A 54 1.47 7.46 3.96
N GLY A 55 2.07 7.58 5.15
CA GLY A 55 3.08 8.59 5.38
C GLY A 55 4.31 8.36 4.52
N LYS A 56 4.72 7.10 4.38
CA LYS A 56 5.85 6.77 3.51
C LYS A 56 5.54 7.13 2.06
N VAL A 57 4.31 6.84 1.63
CA VAL A 57 3.89 7.18 0.28
C VAL A 57 3.96 8.68 0.06
N ARG A 58 3.50 9.44 1.05
CA ARG A 58 3.55 10.88 0.95
C ARG A 58 4.99 11.36 0.79
N ASP A 59 5.90 10.77 1.55
CA ASP A 59 7.30 11.17 1.53
C ASP A 59 7.97 10.84 0.21
N LEU A 60 7.47 9.87 -0.52
CA LEU A 60 8.00 9.54 -1.83
C LEU A 60 7.59 10.56 -2.88
N GLY A 61 6.54 11.31 -2.61
CA GLY A 61 6.09 12.32 -3.55
C GLY A 61 5.23 11.82 -4.69
N LEU A 62 4.83 10.55 -4.65
CA LEU A 62 3.97 10.03 -5.70
C LEU A 62 2.51 10.27 -5.33
N PRO A 63 1.70 10.70 -6.28
CA PRO A 63 0.29 10.92 -6.00
C PRO A 63 -0.40 9.63 -5.65
N LEU A 64 -1.21 9.66 -4.62
CA LEU A 64 -2.02 8.53 -4.20
C LEU A 64 -3.30 8.53 -5.02
N ILE A 65 -3.59 7.41 -5.66
CA ILE A 65 -4.79 7.31 -6.47
C ILE A 65 -5.93 6.68 -5.69
N ALA A 66 -5.64 5.59 -5.00
CA ALA A 66 -6.69 4.86 -4.31
C ALA A 66 -6.13 4.01 -3.19
N VAL A 67 -6.92 3.84 -2.15
CA VAL A 67 -6.65 2.91 -1.08
C VAL A 67 -7.90 2.07 -0.95
N ARG A 68 -7.74 0.75 -1.06
CA ARG A 68 -8.88 -0.11 -1.00
C ARG A 68 -8.60 -1.28 -0.07
N ARG A 69 -9.51 -1.54 0.82
CA ARG A 69 -9.40 -2.70 1.68
C ARG A 69 -10.05 -3.87 0.97
N ARG A 70 -9.31 -4.98 0.85
CA ARG A 70 -9.87 -6.14 0.25
C ARG A 70 -10.74 -6.85 1.25
N LYS A 71 -11.88 -7.31 0.78
CA LYS A 71 -12.72 -8.06 1.63
C LYS A 71 -12.25 -9.48 1.63
N GLU A 72 -12.05 -10.02 2.82
CA GLU A 72 -11.60 -11.39 2.94
C GLU A 72 -12.75 -12.25 3.34
N GLN A 73 -12.79 -13.46 2.89
CA GLN A 73 -13.87 -14.37 3.25
C GLN A 73 -13.43 -15.42 4.20
#